data_523683f0ccf1476ddf528656ca404f46
#
_entry.id   523683f0ccf1476ddf528656ca404f46
#
_cell.length_a   1.000
_cell.length_b   1.000
_cell.length_c   1.000
_cell.angle_alpha   90.00
_cell.angle_beta   90.00
_cell.angle_gamma   90.00
#
_symmetry.space_group_name_H-M   'P 1'
#
loop_
_entity.id
_entity.type
_entity.pdbx_description
1 polymer ?
#
loop_
_entity_poly.entity_id
_entity_poly.type
_entity_poly.pdbx_seq_one_letter_code
_entity_poly.pdbx_strand_id
1 'polypeptide(L)'
;RQPIRIINDHAWQSLFVHQLFIRPSAAELESHEPEFTVMCINDFEAIPEIDGTTSNAFIFINLSKKLVLIGATSYAGEIKKAIFSVMNFILPSKGVFPMHCSANVGRDGDTVLFFGLSGTGKTSLSADPERMLIGDDEHGWSDKGIFNFEGGCYAKCINLKEESEPQIWLSLIHISEPTRLGMI
;
A
#
# COMPACT_ATOMS: atom_id res chain seq x y z
N ARG A 1 -7.48 -6.25 -11.92
CA ARG A 1 -7.39 -6.38 -10.45
C ARG A 1 -6.69 -7.69 -10.10
N GLN A 2 -5.96 -7.72 -8.99
CA GLN A 2 -5.32 -8.92 -8.46
C GLN A 2 -6.07 -9.30 -7.18
N PRO A 3 -6.89 -10.38 -7.19
CA PRO A 3 -7.64 -10.78 -6.00
C PRO A 3 -6.71 -11.38 -4.96
N ILE A 4 -6.82 -10.89 -3.73
CA ILE A 4 -6.01 -11.35 -2.59
C ILE A 4 -6.89 -11.67 -1.39
N ARG A 5 -6.44 -12.64 -0.59
CA ARG A 5 -6.98 -12.92 0.75
C ARG A 5 -5.93 -12.56 1.78
N ILE A 6 -6.34 -11.83 2.80
CA ILE A 6 -5.45 -11.46 3.91
C ILE A 6 -6.03 -12.06 5.17
N ILE A 7 -5.19 -12.79 5.90
CA ILE A 7 -5.48 -13.42 7.19
C ILE A 7 -4.49 -12.83 8.18
N ASN A 8 -4.98 -12.24 9.24
CA ASN A 8 -4.15 -11.68 10.31
C ASN A 8 -4.81 -11.89 11.68
N ASP A 9 -4.04 -11.76 12.74
CA ASP A 9 -4.47 -11.95 14.12
C ASP A 9 -4.75 -10.64 14.85
N HIS A 10 -4.35 -9.49 14.31
CA HIS A 10 -4.59 -8.17 14.90
C HIS A 10 -5.68 -7.39 14.17
N ALA A 11 -6.72 -6.98 14.88
CA ALA A 11 -7.85 -6.23 14.31
C ALA A 11 -7.44 -4.93 13.61
N TRP A 12 -6.43 -4.22 14.11
CA TRP A 12 -5.94 -2.99 13.48
C TRP A 12 -5.29 -3.23 12.10
N GLN A 13 -4.65 -4.38 11.90
CA GLN A 13 -4.12 -4.78 10.60
C GLN A 13 -5.25 -5.04 9.60
N SER A 14 -6.35 -5.65 10.06
CA SER A 14 -7.56 -5.81 9.24
C SER A 14 -8.12 -4.45 8.82
N LEU A 15 -8.19 -3.50 9.74
CA LEU A 15 -8.62 -2.13 9.43
C LEU A 15 -7.67 -1.44 8.43
N PHE A 16 -6.35 -1.57 8.63
CA PHE A 16 -5.35 -1.04 7.73
C PHE A 16 -5.51 -1.55 6.30
N VAL A 17 -5.56 -2.87 6.11
CA VAL A 17 -5.69 -3.47 4.78
C VAL A 17 -7.02 -3.14 4.12
N HIS A 18 -8.10 -3.03 4.92
CA HIS A 18 -9.41 -2.62 4.43
C HIS A 18 -9.43 -1.17 3.92
N GLN A 19 -8.61 -0.29 4.47
CA GLN A 19 -8.49 1.09 4.01
C GLN A 19 -7.52 1.23 2.82
N LEU A 20 -6.45 0.44 2.81
CA LEU A 20 -5.36 0.59 1.86
C LEU A 20 -5.62 -0.12 0.53
N PHE A 21 -6.21 -1.32 0.55
CA PHE A 21 -6.50 -2.07 -0.68
C PHE A 21 -7.87 -1.73 -1.25
N ILE A 22 -8.06 -2.02 -2.54
CA ILE A 22 -9.35 -1.83 -3.21
C ILE A 22 -10.39 -2.71 -2.55
N ARG A 23 -11.47 -2.11 -2.06
CA ARG A 23 -12.58 -2.81 -1.42
C ARG A 23 -13.48 -3.42 -2.48
N PRO A 24 -13.76 -4.72 -2.40
CA PRO A 24 -14.78 -5.32 -3.24
C PRO A 24 -16.18 -4.93 -2.73
N SER A 25 -17.14 -4.88 -3.64
CA SER A 25 -18.57 -4.84 -3.28
C SER A 25 -19.03 -6.18 -2.68
N ALA A 26 -20.19 -6.20 -2.02
CA ALA A 26 -20.75 -7.43 -1.47
C ALA A 26 -20.93 -8.52 -2.54
N ALA A 27 -21.38 -8.16 -3.74
CA ALA A 27 -21.52 -9.09 -4.85
C ALA A 27 -20.18 -9.64 -5.35
N GLU A 28 -19.12 -8.80 -5.38
CA GLU A 28 -17.77 -9.27 -5.73
C GLU A 28 -17.20 -10.20 -4.66
N LEU A 29 -17.57 -10.01 -3.38
CA LEU A 29 -17.13 -10.90 -2.29
C LEU A 29 -17.75 -12.30 -2.40
N GLU A 30 -19.01 -12.43 -2.85
CA GLU A 30 -19.66 -13.72 -3.03
C GLU A 30 -18.97 -14.61 -4.06
N SER A 31 -18.33 -14.00 -5.06
CA SER A 31 -17.59 -14.68 -6.13
C SER A 31 -16.07 -14.55 -5.99
N HIS A 32 -15.58 -14.12 -4.82
CA HIS A 32 -14.16 -13.84 -4.62
C HIS A 32 -13.31 -15.11 -4.55
N GLU A 33 -12.51 -15.33 -5.57
CA GLU A 33 -11.49 -16.37 -5.61
C GLU A 33 -10.10 -15.73 -5.50
N PRO A 34 -9.42 -15.84 -4.34
CA PRO A 34 -8.12 -15.21 -4.16
C PRO A 34 -7.04 -15.93 -4.98
N GLU A 35 -6.26 -15.16 -5.72
CA GLU A 35 -5.06 -15.69 -6.38
C GLU A 35 -3.86 -15.75 -5.43
N PHE A 36 -3.77 -14.82 -4.48
CA PHE A 36 -2.74 -14.82 -3.45
C PHE A 36 -3.36 -14.80 -2.07
N THR A 37 -2.73 -15.51 -1.14
CA THR A 37 -3.06 -15.44 0.28
C THR A 37 -1.88 -14.84 1.05
N VAL A 38 -2.15 -13.85 1.88
CA VAL A 38 -1.20 -13.30 2.84
C VAL A 38 -1.63 -13.74 4.23
N MET A 39 -0.75 -14.39 4.97
CA MET A 39 -0.94 -14.74 6.37
C MET A 39 0.04 -13.93 7.21
N CYS A 40 -0.47 -13.12 8.10
CA CYS A 40 0.31 -12.31 9.04
C CYS A 40 -0.01 -12.77 10.47
N ILE A 41 0.96 -13.44 11.09
CA ILE A 41 0.82 -14.04 12.43
C ILE A 41 1.87 -13.38 13.32
N ASN A 42 1.46 -12.35 14.06
CA ASN A 42 2.39 -11.44 14.73
C ASN A 42 3.20 -12.11 15.83
N ASP A 43 2.61 -13.05 16.55
CA ASP A 43 3.24 -13.75 17.68
C ASP A 43 4.03 -15.01 17.26
N PHE A 44 4.03 -15.35 15.97
CA PHE A 44 4.80 -16.47 15.46
C PHE A 44 6.19 -16.02 15.05
N GLU A 45 7.20 -16.53 15.74
CA GLU A 45 8.61 -16.22 15.54
C GLU A 45 9.31 -17.34 14.76
N ALA A 46 10.20 -16.96 13.86
CA ALA A 46 11.14 -17.90 13.25
C ALA A 46 12.29 -18.22 14.21
N ILE A 47 12.83 -19.42 14.09
CA ILE A 47 14.06 -19.83 14.75
C ILE A 47 15.17 -19.79 13.70
N PRO A 48 16.05 -18.75 13.72
CA PRO A 48 17.02 -18.51 12.64
C PRO A 48 17.88 -19.74 12.27
N GLU A 49 18.29 -20.52 13.26
CA GLU A 49 19.16 -21.68 13.09
C GLU A 49 18.42 -22.87 12.40
N ILE A 50 17.10 -22.90 12.49
CA ILE A 50 16.25 -23.97 11.92
C ILE A 50 15.64 -23.49 10.61
N ASP A 51 15.11 -22.27 10.60
CA ASP A 51 14.32 -21.75 9.50
C ASP A 51 15.16 -21.01 8.45
N GLY A 52 16.45 -20.79 8.73
CA GLY A 52 17.37 -20.12 7.82
C GLY A 52 17.10 -18.63 7.63
N THR A 53 16.46 -18.01 8.60
CA THR A 53 16.20 -16.56 8.64
C THR A 53 17.35 -15.80 9.25
N THR A 54 17.40 -14.48 9.04
CA THR A 54 18.41 -13.61 9.68
C THR A 54 17.96 -13.06 11.03
N SER A 55 16.67 -13.21 11.35
CA SER A 55 16.06 -12.76 12.61
C SER A 55 14.78 -13.56 12.87
N ASN A 56 14.20 -13.39 14.07
CA ASN A 56 12.92 -14.00 14.44
C ASN A 56 11.77 -13.46 13.57
N ALA A 57 11.83 -12.18 13.16
CA ALA A 57 10.88 -11.62 12.22
C ALA A 57 11.21 -12.06 10.79
N PHE A 58 10.16 -12.42 10.04
CA PHE A 58 10.34 -12.92 8.69
C PHE A 58 9.20 -12.51 7.75
N ILE A 59 9.54 -12.44 6.46
CA ILE A 59 8.61 -12.27 5.37
C ILE A 59 9.00 -13.26 4.28
N PHE A 60 8.18 -14.29 4.06
CA PHE A 60 8.37 -15.28 3.00
C PHE A 60 7.36 -15.08 1.89
N ILE A 61 7.84 -14.94 0.67
CA ILE A 61 7.01 -14.85 -0.53
C ILE A 61 7.24 -16.08 -1.38
N ASN A 62 6.22 -16.92 -1.52
CA ASN A 62 6.24 -18.09 -2.39
C ASN A 62 5.33 -17.86 -3.60
N LEU A 63 5.92 -17.48 -4.71
CA LEU A 63 5.19 -17.16 -5.94
C LEU A 63 4.48 -18.36 -6.55
N SER A 64 5.09 -19.55 -6.46
CA SER A 64 4.51 -20.79 -7.01
C SER A 64 3.29 -21.24 -6.21
N LYS A 65 3.34 -21.12 -4.88
CA LYS A 65 2.21 -21.43 -4.00
C LYS A 65 1.24 -20.27 -3.84
N LYS A 66 1.56 -19.12 -4.40
CA LYS A 66 0.80 -17.87 -4.28
C LYS A 66 0.50 -17.51 -2.81
N LEU A 67 1.53 -17.65 -1.96
CA LEU A 67 1.45 -17.50 -0.52
C LEU A 67 2.50 -16.54 -0.01
N VAL A 68 2.09 -15.63 0.87
CA VAL A 68 2.97 -14.77 1.65
C VAL A 68 2.78 -15.10 3.13
N LEU A 69 3.88 -15.33 3.84
CA LEU A 69 3.88 -15.54 5.29
C LEU A 69 4.68 -14.40 5.94
N ILE A 70 4.08 -13.75 6.93
CA ILE A 70 4.67 -12.67 7.70
C ILE A 70 4.56 -13.05 9.18
N GLY A 71 5.66 -13.00 9.91
CA GLY A 71 5.67 -13.33 11.35
C GLY A 71 6.57 -12.42 12.17
N ALA A 72 6.33 -12.39 13.47
CA ALA A 72 7.05 -11.63 14.48
C ALA A 72 7.16 -10.12 14.20
N THR A 73 6.14 -9.55 13.56
CA THR A 73 6.06 -8.11 13.32
C THR A 73 4.62 -7.61 13.39
N SER A 74 4.40 -6.58 14.18
CA SER A 74 3.09 -5.90 14.24
C SER A 74 2.96 -4.79 13.21
N TYR A 75 3.96 -4.55 12.37
CA TYR A 75 3.94 -3.49 11.37
C TYR A 75 3.13 -3.89 10.13
N ALA A 76 1.91 -3.35 10.01
CA ALA A 76 1.01 -3.69 8.89
C ALA A 76 1.53 -3.26 7.51
N GLY A 77 2.48 -2.32 7.45
CA GLY A 77 3.15 -1.94 6.22
C GLY A 77 3.85 -3.10 5.51
N GLU A 78 4.22 -4.16 6.24
CA GLU A 78 4.80 -5.37 5.65
C GLU A 78 3.82 -6.10 4.74
N ILE A 79 2.52 -6.12 5.10
CA ILE A 79 1.47 -6.68 4.25
C ILE A 79 1.41 -5.93 2.91
N LYS A 80 1.41 -4.60 2.97
CA LYS A 80 1.44 -3.73 1.79
C LYS A 80 2.67 -4.01 0.93
N LYS A 81 3.86 -3.95 1.53
CA LYS A 81 5.13 -4.11 0.81
C LYS A 81 5.32 -5.51 0.23
N ALA A 82 4.85 -6.55 0.91
CA ALA A 82 4.87 -7.91 0.40
C ALA A 82 4.00 -8.05 -0.87
N ILE A 83 2.79 -7.48 -0.87
CA ILE A 83 1.92 -7.48 -2.07
C ILE A 83 2.53 -6.63 -3.19
N PHE A 84 3.15 -5.49 -2.86
CA PHE A 84 3.87 -4.71 -3.87
C PHE A 84 5.03 -5.51 -4.49
N SER A 85 5.77 -6.29 -3.70
CA SER A 85 6.81 -7.20 -4.21
C SER A 85 6.23 -8.27 -5.15
N VAL A 86 5.09 -8.86 -4.80
CA VAL A 86 4.36 -9.78 -5.70
C VAL A 86 3.97 -9.09 -7.00
N MET A 87 3.46 -7.86 -6.93
CA MET A 87 3.08 -7.09 -8.12
C MET A 87 4.28 -6.72 -8.98
N ASN A 88 5.43 -6.39 -8.39
CA ASN A 88 6.68 -6.16 -9.12
C ASN A 88 7.13 -7.39 -9.93
N PHE A 89 6.80 -8.59 -9.46
CA PHE A 89 7.10 -9.82 -10.17
C PHE A 89 6.11 -10.12 -11.30
N ILE A 90 4.79 -9.97 -11.04
CA ILE A 90 3.76 -10.43 -11.99
C ILE A 90 3.36 -9.38 -13.04
N LEU A 91 3.41 -8.09 -12.72
CA LEU A 91 2.90 -7.04 -13.60
C LEU A 91 3.72 -6.78 -14.86
N PRO A 92 5.06 -6.89 -14.85
CA PRO A 92 5.85 -6.73 -16.08
C PRO A 92 5.44 -7.70 -17.19
N SER A 93 5.12 -8.95 -16.86
CA SER A 93 4.62 -9.93 -17.84
C SER A 93 3.24 -9.61 -18.40
N LYS A 94 2.50 -8.70 -17.75
CA LYS A 94 1.19 -8.18 -18.17
C LYS A 94 1.28 -6.80 -18.85
N GLY A 95 2.48 -6.32 -19.17
CA GLY A 95 2.70 -5.03 -19.82
C GLY A 95 2.49 -3.82 -18.90
N VAL A 96 2.58 -4.02 -17.58
CA VAL A 96 2.48 -2.94 -16.60
C VAL A 96 3.81 -2.79 -15.87
N PHE A 97 4.35 -1.57 -15.83
CA PHE A 97 5.56 -1.26 -15.09
C PHE A 97 5.22 -0.76 -13.67
N PRO A 98 5.51 -1.54 -12.63
CA PRO A 98 5.29 -1.12 -11.24
C PRO A 98 6.39 -0.18 -10.79
N MET A 99 6.02 0.86 -10.03
CA MET A 99 6.92 1.92 -9.59
C MET A 99 6.68 2.30 -8.14
N HIS A 100 7.76 2.44 -7.39
CA HIS A 100 7.75 3.04 -6.05
C HIS A 100 8.04 4.54 -6.21
N CYS A 101 7.00 5.32 -6.40
CA CYS A 101 7.05 6.76 -6.64
C CYS A 101 5.75 7.42 -6.20
N SER A 102 5.78 8.74 -5.96
CA SER A 102 4.56 9.54 -5.92
C SER A 102 4.23 10.02 -7.32
N ALA A 103 2.95 10.33 -7.56
CA ALA A 103 2.49 10.82 -8.85
C ALA A 103 1.38 11.86 -8.70
N ASN A 104 1.41 12.89 -9.55
CA ASN A 104 0.32 13.85 -9.68
C ASN A 104 0.07 14.20 -11.15
N VAL A 105 -1.08 14.82 -11.42
CA VAL A 105 -1.47 15.26 -12.75
C VAL A 105 -1.83 16.74 -12.74
N GLY A 106 -1.30 17.48 -13.71
CA GLY A 106 -1.59 18.90 -13.91
C GLY A 106 -2.90 19.15 -14.63
N ARG A 107 -3.27 20.42 -14.75
CA ARG A 107 -4.51 20.87 -15.41
C ARG A 107 -4.55 20.53 -16.91
N ASP A 108 -3.38 20.43 -17.55
CA ASP A 108 -3.24 20.07 -18.97
C ASP A 108 -3.16 18.54 -19.19
N GLY A 109 -3.36 17.73 -18.12
CA GLY A 109 -3.30 16.27 -18.19
C GLY A 109 -1.87 15.71 -18.15
N ASP A 110 -0.88 16.55 -17.95
CA ASP A 110 0.52 16.15 -17.80
C ASP A 110 0.73 15.44 -16.45
N THR A 111 1.33 14.26 -16.50
CA THR A 111 1.62 13.46 -15.30
C THR A 111 3.08 13.59 -14.91
N VAL A 112 3.33 13.87 -13.63
CA VAL A 112 4.68 13.94 -13.05
C VAL A 112 4.86 12.81 -12.06
N LEU A 113 6.02 12.15 -12.14
CA LEU A 113 6.44 11.06 -11.25
C LEU A 113 7.62 11.52 -10.39
N PHE A 114 7.53 11.28 -9.08
CA PHE A 114 8.55 11.67 -8.11
C PHE A 114 9.22 10.41 -7.56
N PHE A 115 10.44 10.16 -7.99
CA PHE A 115 11.29 9.08 -7.47
C PHE A 115 12.25 9.60 -6.41
N GLY A 116 12.55 8.75 -5.44
CA GLY A 116 13.51 9.07 -4.39
C GLY A 116 13.41 8.09 -3.22
N LEU A 117 14.37 8.14 -2.32
CA LEU A 117 14.38 7.33 -1.09
C LEU A 117 13.31 7.81 -0.10
N SER A 118 13.07 7.02 0.94
CA SER A 118 12.19 7.42 2.04
C SER A 118 12.72 8.71 2.70
N GLY A 119 11.81 9.65 2.99
CA GLY A 119 12.17 10.93 3.62
C GLY A 119 12.80 11.98 2.71
N THR A 120 12.86 11.76 1.39
CA THR A 120 13.40 12.75 0.42
C THR A 120 12.38 13.80 -0.03
N GLY A 121 11.16 13.77 0.51
CA GLY A 121 10.12 14.76 0.20
C GLY A 121 9.23 14.41 -0.99
N LYS A 122 9.23 13.15 -1.48
CA LYS A 122 8.35 12.73 -2.60
C LYS A 122 6.89 13.09 -2.35
N THR A 123 6.36 12.72 -1.19
CA THR A 123 4.96 12.98 -0.81
C THR A 123 4.69 14.48 -0.74
N SER A 124 5.56 15.25 -0.09
CA SER A 124 5.40 16.71 0.03
C SER A 124 5.43 17.41 -1.33
N LEU A 125 6.33 17.00 -2.23
CA LEU A 125 6.41 17.57 -3.58
C LEU A 125 5.22 17.19 -4.47
N SER A 126 4.68 15.98 -4.32
CA SER A 126 3.54 15.53 -5.12
C SER A 126 2.20 16.08 -4.64
N ALA A 127 2.12 16.54 -3.39
CA ALA A 127 0.93 17.14 -2.77
C ALA A 127 0.78 18.64 -3.11
N ASP A 128 1.14 19.06 -4.31
CA ASP A 128 0.98 20.41 -4.82
C ASP A 128 -0.52 20.77 -4.91
N PRO A 129 -0.99 21.87 -4.31
CA PRO A 129 -2.41 22.26 -4.33
C PRO A 129 -2.93 22.63 -5.72
N GLU A 130 -2.05 22.93 -6.69
CA GLU A 130 -2.45 23.22 -8.07
C GLU A 130 -2.52 21.98 -8.96
N ARG A 131 -2.11 20.81 -8.45
CA ARG A 131 -2.09 19.53 -9.18
C ARG A 131 -2.90 18.48 -8.42
N MET A 132 -3.54 17.56 -9.15
CA MET A 132 -4.30 16.48 -8.53
C MET A 132 -3.37 15.32 -8.19
N LEU A 133 -3.31 14.94 -6.90
CA LEU A 133 -2.55 13.77 -6.46
C LEU A 133 -3.18 12.48 -7.03
N ILE A 134 -2.38 11.66 -7.71
CA ILE A 134 -2.76 10.31 -8.12
C ILE A 134 -2.51 9.35 -6.95
N GLY A 135 -1.36 9.48 -6.30
CA GLY A 135 -0.97 8.72 -5.12
C GLY A 135 0.43 9.11 -4.64
N ASP A 136 0.80 8.66 -3.45
CA ASP A 136 2.03 9.09 -2.78
C ASP A 136 3.13 8.03 -2.72
N ASP A 137 2.86 6.73 -3.03
CA ASP A 137 3.86 5.68 -2.79
C ASP A 137 4.00 4.64 -3.92
N GLU A 138 2.92 3.99 -4.37
CA GLU A 138 3.00 2.83 -5.27
C GLU A 138 2.09 2.96 -6.49
N HIS A 139 2.68 2.93 -7.68
CA HIS A 139 1.97 3.13 -8.94
C HIS A 139 2.29 2.07 -9.98
N GLY A 140 1.37 1.92 -10.93
CA GLY A 140 1.58 1.16 -12.15
C GLY A 140 1.54 2.08 -13.38
N TRP A 141 2.39 1.79 -14.34
CA TRP A 141 2.38 2.46 -15.64
C TRP A 141 2.05 1.43 -16.73
N SER A 142 0.92 1.61 -17.37
CA SER A 142 0.41 0.79 -18.46
C SER A 142 0.30 1.60 -19.75
N ASP A 143 -0.10 0.96 -20.84
CA ASP A 143 -0.47 1.62 -22.09
C ASP A 143 -1.63 2.62 -21.96
N LYS A 144 -2.43 2.53 -20.90
CA LYS A 144 -3.53 3.44 -20.57
C LYS A 144 -3.14 4.60 -19.65
N GLY A 145 -1.89 4.65 -19.21
CA GLY A 145 -1.35 5.69 -18.34
C GLY A 145 -0.96 5.19 -16.95
N ILE A 146 -0.79 6.16 -16.04
CA ILE A 146 -0.36 5.94 -14.66
C ILE A 146 -1.60 5.76 -13.78
N PHE A 147 -1.53 4.80 -12.85
CA PHE A 147 -2.57 4.56 -11.87
C PHE A 147 -1.98 4.16 -10.51
N ASN A 148 -2.71 4.48 -9.45
CA ASN A 148 -2.36 4.11 -8.09
C ASN A 148 -2.76 2.65 -7.81
N PHE A 149 -1.91 1.89 -7.12
CA PHE A 149 -2.24 0.55 -6.63
C PHE A 149 -3.09 0.58 -5.38
N GLU A 150 -3.02 1.66 -4.63
CA GLU A 150 -3.64 1.80 -3.32
C GLU A 150 -5.04 2.38 -3.40
N GLY A 151 -5.94 1.88 -2.54
CA GLY A 151 -7.29 2.40 -2.40
C GLY A 151 -7.41 3.50 -1.36
N GLY A 152 -6.32 3.86 -0.69
CA GLY A 152 -6.25 4.89 0.34
C GLY A 152 -4.84 5.37 0.59
N CYS A 153 -4.69 6.34 1.50
CA CYS A 153 -3.39 6.87 1.91
C CYS A 153 -3.04 6.40 3.32
N TYR A 154 -1.75 6.23 3.56
CA TYR A 154 -1.20 5.93 4.88
C TYR A 154 -0.07 6.90 5.19
N ALA A 155 -0.25 7.71 6.22
CA ALA A 155 0.73 8.70 6.64
C ALA A 155 1.31 8.39 8.02
N LYS A 156 2.63 8.56 8.16
CA LYS A 156 3.31 8.45 9.45
C LYS A 156 3.13 9.74 10.24
N CYS A 157 2.43 9.65 11.38
CA CYS A 157 2.08 10.81 12.21
C CYS A 157 3.08 11.08 13.36
N ILE A 158 4.18 10.33 13.45
CA ILE A 158 5.21 10.54 14.48
C ILE A 158 5.90 11.88 14.23
N ASN A 159 5.87 12.77 15.23
CA ASN A 159 6.43 14.12 15.14
C ASN A 159 5.81 14.99 14.03
N LEU A 160 4.58 14.69 13.64
CA LEU A 160 3.84 15.50 12.67
C LEU A 160 3.66 16.92 13.22
N LYS A 161 3.92 17.93 12.38
CA LYS A 161 3.74 19.33 12.68
C LYS A 161 2.96 20.00 11.57
N GLU A 162 2.13 20.97 11.93
CA GLU A 162 1.35 21.75 10.97
C GLU A 162 2.24 22.47 9.94
N GLU A 163 3.39 22.99 10.38
CA GLU A 163 4.28 23.75 9.50
C GLU A 163 4.97 22.87 8.45
N SER A 164 5.20 21.58 8.76
CA SER A 164 5.89 20.66 7.84
C SER A 164 4.96 19.93 6.89
N GLU A 165 3.76 19.58 7.36
CA GLU A 165 2.79 18.78 6.59
C GLU A 165 1.36 19.30 6.86
N PRO A 166 1.02 20.51 6.40
CA PRO A 166 -0.24 21.17 6.76
C PRO A 166 -1.48 20.41 6.29
N GLN A 167 -1.43 19.75 5.14
CA GLN A 167 -2.57 19.00 4.61
C GLN A 167 -2.86 17.74 5.42
N ILE A 168 -1.81 17.00 5.83
CA ILE A 168 -1.95 15.83 6.69
C ILE A 168 -2.43 16.27 8.08
N TRP A 169 -1.87 17.34 8.61
CA TRP A 169 -2.28 17.92 9.89
C TRP A 169 -3.75 18.27 9.89
N LEU A 170 -4.22 19.05 8.92
CA LEU A 170 -5.62 19.43 8.78
C LEU A 170 -6.55 18.21 8.63
N SER A 171 -6.14 17.19 7.89
CA SER A 171 -6.94 15.98 7.74
C SER A 171 -7.11 15.21 9.05
N LEU A 172 -6.13 15.28 9.95
CA LEU A 172 -6.20 14.60 11.26
C LEU A 172 -7.03 15.37 12.30
N ILE A 173 -6.95 16.69 12.34
CA ILE A 173 -7.68 17.49 13.32
C ILE A 173 -9.17 17.67 12.97
N HIS A 174 -9.53 17.51 11.71
CA HIS A 174 -10.92 17.59 11.24
C HIS A 174 -11.63 16.24 11.12
N ILE A 175 -11.08 15.15 11.70
CA ILE A 175 -11.75 13.85 11.83
C ILE A 175 -12.83 13.91 12.93
N SER A 176 -13.69 14.90 12.91
CA SER A 176 -14.88 14.91 13.77
C SER A 176 -16.12 14.33 13.07
N GLU A 177 -16.03 14.11 11.78
CA GLU A 177 -17.10 13.49 10.99
C GLU A 177 -16.48 12.44 10.08
N PRO A 178 -17.14 11.28 9.85
CA PRO A 178 -16.73 10.37 8.80
C PRO A 178 -17.04 11.07 7.46
N THR A 179 -16.20 12.01 7.10
CA THR A 179 -16.24 12.59 5.77
C THR A 179 -16.06 11.44 4.83
N ARG A 180 -17.11 11.07 4.11
CA ARG A 180 -16.96 10.33 2.87
C ARG A 180 -16.08 11.20 2.01
N LEU A 181 -14.77 10.98 2.10
CA LEU A 181 -13.85 11.43 1.06
C LEU A 181 -14.42 10.83 -0.22
N GLY A 182 -15.04 11.69 -1.00
CA GLY A 182 -15.60 11.29 -2.27
C GLY A 182 -14.49 10.59 -3.03
N MET A 183 -14.73 9.34 -3.38
CA MET A 183 -13.93 8.68 -4.39
C MET A 183 -14.11 9.49 -5.67
N ILE A 184 -13.06 10.15 -6.08
CA ILE A 184 -12.91 10.67 -7.43
C ILE A 184 -12.32 9.54 -8.27
#